data_0a1217c550c2e803a4bd4ffb7f7b8d6a
#
_entry.id   0a1217c550c2e803a4bd4ffb7f7b8d6a
#
_cell.length_a   1.000
_cell.length_b   1.000
_cell.length_c   1.000
_cell.angle_alpha   90.00
_cell.angle_beta   90.00
_cell.angle_gamma   90.00
#
_symmetry.space_group_name_H-M   'P 1'
#
loop_
_entity.id
_entity.type
_entity.pdbx_description
1 polymer ?
#
loop_
_entity_poly.entity_id
_entity_poly.type
_entity_poly.pdbx_seq_one_letter_code
_entity_poly.pdbx_strand_id
1 'polypeptide(L)'
;MSMTPEIKNILAEIGVIQSIYQNLFQFLPSFKVTDDSILPYGLKPHTRSVSWLVEQVITQQTKFRKKALGLDDVAFDMPDTCLHDCEITKNGKTYFVNVKIHNMGGRENKNDISAVEKLYMQYSANPDYNLIYACFGIHFKGIEIHFETDYMQLFSPQFLPIYVNPRNDKIQAFYHHDPVLRSRKEFMELLRTNSKSIVLKK
;
A
#
# COMPACT_ATOMS: atom_id res chain seq x y z
N MET A 1 16.55 22.62 3.11
CA MET A 1 15.51 22.97 2.10
C MET A 1 14.16 23.07 2.81
N SER A 2 13.40 24.15 2.58
CA SER A 2 12.02 24.25 3.09
C SER A 2 11.11 23.31 2.30
N MET A 3 10.33 22.47 3.00
CA MET A 3 9.34 21.61 2.36
C MET A 3 8.29 22.43 1.62
N THR A 4 8.02 22.06 0.37
CA THR A 4 6.95 22.70 -0.42
C THR A 4 5.56 22.41 0.17
N PRO A 5 4.53 23.23 -0.10
CA PRO A 5 3.16 22.96 0.34
C PRO A 5 2.64 21.59 -0.10
N GLU A 6 2.97 21.18 -1.33
CA GLU A 6 2.63 19.86 -1.89
C GLU A 6 3.17 18.72 -1.02
N ILE A 7 4.47 18.75 -0.71
CA ILE A 7 5.11 17.71 0.12
C ILE A 7 4.48 17.66 1.51
N LYS A 8 4.22 18.83 2.13
CA LYS A 8 3.54 18.90 3.42
C LYS A 8 2.15 18.29 3.38
N ASN A 9 1.41 18.52 2.30
CA ASN A 9 0.07 17.96 2.12
C ASN A 9 0.11 16.43 2.05
N ILE A 10 1.00 15.85 1.25
CA ILE A 10 1.14 14.38 1.14
C ILE A 10 1.54 13.76 2.48
N LEU A 11 2.48 14.37 3.21
CA LEU A 11 2.86 13.89 4.55
C LEU A 11 1.70 13.96 5.54
N ALA A 12 0.88 15.02 5.47
CA ALA A 12 -0.33 15.12 6.29
C ALA A 12 -1.36 14.03 5.93
N GLU A 13 -1.55 13.72 4.66
CA GLU A 13 -2.42 12.63 4.20
C GLU A 13 -1.94 11.28 4.72
N ILE A 14 -0.64 11.00 4.64
CA ILE A 14 -0.03 9.79 5.21
C ILE A 14 -0.33 9.71 6.72
N GLY A 15 -0.17 10.82 7.45
CA GLY A 15 -0.47 10.89 8.89
C GLY A 15 -1.94 10.60 9.22
N VAL A 16 -2.88 11.06 8.39
CA VAL A 16 -4.31 10.76 8.54
C VAL A 16 -4.56 9.26 8.38
N ILE A 17 -4.05 8.65 7.31
CA ILE A 17 -4.22 7.21 7.06
C ILE A 17 -3.52 6.38 8.13
N GLN A 18 -2.35 6.80 8.60
CA GLN A 18 -1.65 6.16 9.72
C GLN A 18 -2.54 6.11 10.97
N SER A 19 -3.13 7.23 11.35
CA SER A 19 -4.03 7.30 12.50
C SER A 19 -5.26 6.38 12.35
N ILE A 20 -5.85 6.34 11.15
CA ILE A 20 -6.99 5.47 10.86
C ILE A 20 -6.62 4.00 11.06
N TYR A 21 -5.51 3.56 10.49
CA TYR A 21 -5.11 2.15 10.56
C TYR A 21 -4.53 1.75 11.92
N GLN A 22 -3.89 2.65 12.65
CA GLN A 22 -3.52 2.41 14.05
C GLN A 22 -4.77 2.12 14.90
N ASN A 23 -5.84 2.87 14.70
CA ASN A 23 -7.11 2.59 15.37
C ASN A 23 -7.78 1.31 14.86
N LEU A 24 -7.59 0.94 13.60
CA LEU A 24 -8.13 -0.30 13.04
C LEU A 24 -7.52 -1.55 13.68
N PHE A 25 -6.27 -1.54 14.09
CA PHE A 25 -5.62 -2.71 14.72
C PHE A 25 -6.39 -3.29 15.91
N GLN A 26 -7.13 -2.44 16.66
CA GLN A 26 -7.98 -2.89 17.76
C GLN A 26 -9.10 -3.84 17.32
N PHE A 27 -9.42 -3.84 16.04
CA PHE A 27 -10.53 -4.58 15.46
C PHE A 27 -10.09 -5.69 14.49
N LEU A 28 -8.80 -5.76 14.14
CA LEU A 28 -8.30 -6.78 13.23
C LEU A 28 -8.21 -8.13 13.95
N PRO A 29 -9.01 -9.13 13.55
CA PRO A 29 -8.96 -10.46 14.15
C PRO A 29 -7.75 -11.24 13.63
N SER A 30 -7.21 -12.15 14.46
CA SER A 30 -6.52 -13.31 13.89
C SER A 30 -7.55 -14.22 13.22
N PHE A 31 -7.18 -14.89 12.15
CA PHE A 31 -8.11 -15.74 11.42
C PHE A 31 -7.43 -16.95 10.77
N LYS A 32 -8.18 -18.03 10.64
CA LYS A 32 -7.75 -19.22 9.90
C LYS A 32 -8.04 -19.06 8.41
N VAL A 33 -7.09 -19.46 7.59
CA VAL A 33 -7.24 -19.42 6.11
C VAL A 33 -8.15 -20.53 5.63
N THR A 34 -8.13 -21.69 6.32
CA THR A 34 -8.93 -22.86 6.02
C THR A 34 -9.07 -23.73 7.27
N ASP A 35 -9.64 -24.92 7.13
CA ASP A 35 -9.68 -25.94 8.18
C ASP A 35 -8.37 -26.73 8.27
N ASP A 36 -7.97 -27.14 9.47
CA ASP A 36 -6.73 -27.92 9.72
C ASP A 36 -6.76 -29.28 9.01
N SER A 37 -7.94 -29.85 8.77
CA SER A 37 -8.08 -31.12 8.03
C SER A 37 -7.74 -30.98 6.54
N ILE A 38 -7.89 -29.78 5.98
CA ILE A 38 -7.56 -29.49 4.58
C ILE A 38 -6.06 -29.23 4.39
N LEU A 39 -5.44 -28.58 5.37
CA LEU A 39 -4.00 -28.32 5.37
C LEU A 39 -3.34 -28.88 6.65
N PRO A 40 -3.25 -30.20 6.82
CA PRO A 40 -2.79 -30.82 8.05
C PRO A 40 -1.32 -30.53 8.41
N TYR A 41 -0.54 -30.05 7.46
CA TYR A 41 0.85 -29.62 7.67
C TYR A 41 1.02 -28.09 7.71
N GLY A 42 -0.09 -27.36 7.79
CA GLY A 42 -0.10 -25.90 7.83
C GLY A 42 0.16 -25.22 6.48
N LEU A 43 0.09 -23.90 6.50
CA LEU A 43 0.43 -23.06 5.37
C LEU A 43 1.96 -22.87 5.28
N LYS A 44 2.51 -22.99 4.09
CA LYS A 44 3.83 -22.41 3.84
C LYS A 44 3.70 -20.88 3.94
N PRO A 45 4.51 -20.21 4.79
CA PRO A 45 4.44 -18.76 4.97
C PRO A 45 4.93 -18.02 3.72
N HIS A 46 4.06 -17.97 2.70
CA HIS A 46 4.32 -17.32 1.43
C HIS A 46 3.31 -16.20 1.22
N THR A 47 3.76 -14.96 1.38
CA THR A 47 2.89 -13.78 1.34
C THR A 47 2.04 -13.68 0.07
N ARG A 48 2.55 -14.07 -1.10
CA ARG A 48 1.80 -14.02 -2.35
C ARG A 48 0.51 -14.83 -2.34
N SER A 49 0.50 -15.97 -1.63
CA SER A 49 -0.67 -16.87 -1.60
C SER A 49 -1.81 -16.32 -0.77
N VAL A 50 -1.54 -15.41 0.15
CA VAL A 50 -2.52 -14.90 1.10
C VAL A 50 -2.69 -13.37 1.04
N SER A 51 -1.89 -12.67 0.24
CA SER A 51 -1.93 -11.20 0.17
C SER A 51 -3.33 -10.70 -0.13
N TRP A 52 -3.95 -11.26 -1.16
CA TRP A 52 -5.32 -10.90 -1.54
C TRP A 52 -6.32 -11.08 -0.38
N LEU A 53 -6.25 -12.20 0.35
CA LEU A 53 -7.15 -12.46 1.47
C LEU A 53 -6.96 -11.46 2.61
N VAL A 54 -5.70 -11.17 2.97
CA VAL A 54 -5.38 -10.21 4.03
C VAL A 54 -5.77 -8.78 3.63
N GLU A 55 -5.55 -8.40 2.37
CA GLU A 55 -6.00 -7.14 1.80
C GLU A 55 -7.52 -7.00 1.91
N GLN A 56 -8.29 -8.07 1.58
CA GLN A 56 -9.74 -8.10 1.76
C GLN A 56 -10.15 -7.97 3.22
N VAL A 57 -9.48 -8.63 4.15
CA VAL A 57 -9.78 -8.51 5.58
C VAL A 57 -9.57 -7.06 6.04
N ILE A 58 -8.46 -6.43 5.68
CA ILE A 58 -8.16 -5.05 6.08
C ILE A 58 -9.18 -4.07 5.49
N THR A 59 -9.44 -4.15 4.19
CA THR A 59 -10.34 -3.20 3.50
C THR A 59 -11.79 -3.35 3.97
N GLN A 60 -12.27 -4.59 4.13
CA GLN A 60 -13.62 -4.84 4.62
C GLN A 60 -13.79 -4.48 6.10
N GLN A 61 -12.81 -4.75 6.96
CA GLN A 61 -12.84 -4.30 8.35
C GLN A 61 -12.81 -2.77 8.43
N THR A 62 -12.04 -2.10 7.58
CA THR A 62 -12.05 -0.64 7.50
C THR A 62 -13.46 -0.11 7.19
N LYS A 63 -14.14 -0.68 6.21
CA LYS A 63 -15.52 -0.31 5.87
C LYS A 63 -16.51 -0.66 6.98
N PHE A 64 -16.43 -1.85 7.52
CA PHE A 64 -17.34 -2.30 8.57
C PHE A 64 -17.22 -1.43 9.83
N ARG A 65 -16.00 -0.99 10.16
CA ARG A 65 -15.70 -0.14 11.33
C ARG A 65 -15.70 1.36 11.02
N LYS A 66 -16.17 1.78 9.84
CA LYS A 66 -16.07 3.18 9.41
C LYS A 66 -16.57 4.19 10.44
N LYS A 67 -17.68 3.91 11.14
CA LYS A 67 -18.20 4.80 12.19
C LYS A 67 -17.24 4.91 13.38
N ALA A 68 -16.70 3.80 13.86
CA ALA A 68 -15.74 3.78 14.97
C ALA A 68 -14.41 4.46 14.60
N LEU A 69 -14.03 4.43 13.33
CA LEU A 69 -12.84 5.08 12.78
C LEU A 69 -13.06 6.56 12.41
N GLY A 70 -14.29 7.05 12.52
CA GLY A 70 -14.64 8.42 12.15
C GLY A 70 -14.51 8.71 10.66
N LEU A 71 -14.93 7.76 9.80
CA LEU A 71 -14.89 7.84 8.35
C LEU A 71 -16.27 8.12 7.77
N ASP A 72 -16.30 8.90 6.71
CA ASP A 72 -17.55 9.21 5.97
C ASP A 72 -17.94 8.00 5.11
N ASP A 73 -16.99 7.46 4.32
CA ASP A 73 -17.18 6.23 3.55
C ASP A 73 -15.87 5.49 3.26
N VAL A 74 -16.01 4.23 2.79
CA VAL A 74 -14.91 3.38 2.30
C VAL A 74 -15.43 2.58 1.11
N ALA A 75 -14.81 2.76 -0.06
CA ALA A 75 -14.98 1.91 -1.23
C ALA A 75 -13.78 0.95 -1.34
N PHE A 76 -14.00 -0.34 -1.61
CA PHE A 76 -12.92 -1.33 -1.64
C PHE A 76 -12.99 -2.33 -2.80
N ASP A 77 -14.04 -2.41 -3.54
CA ASP A 77 -14.16 -3.30 -4.70
C ASP A 77 -13.66 -2.60 -5.97
N MET A 78 -12.36 -2.29 -5.98
CA MET A 78 -11.74 -1.55 -7.06
C MET A 78 -11.49 -2.45 -8.28
N PRO A 79 -11.65 -1.92 -9.51
CA PRO A 79 -11.24 -2.64 -10.71
C PRO A 79 -9.76 -3.03 -10.69
N ASP A 80 -9.39 -4.16 -11.29
CA ASP A 80 -8.00 -4.65 -11.39
C ASP A 80 -7.03 -3.66 -12.06
N THR A 81 -7.57 -2.68 -12.77
CA THR A 81 -6.79 -1.60 -13.39
C THR A 81 -6.37 -0.52 -12.41
N CYS A 82 -7.04 -0.40 -11.26
CA CYS A 82 -6.70 0.58 -10.23
C CYS A 82 -5.36 0.28 -9.58
N LEU A 83 -4.70 1.35 -9.10
CA LEU A 83 -3.45 1.25 -8.35
C LEU A 83 -3.68 1.17 -6.84
N HIS A 84 -4.88 1.46 -6.39
CA HIS A 84 -5.30 1.41 -4.99
C HIS A 84 -6.32 0.29 -4.78
N ASP A 85 -6.31 -0.29 -3.60
CA ASP A 85 -7.20 -1.37 -3.20
C ASP A 85 -8.46 -0.84 -2.52
N CYS A 86 -8.40 0.39 -1.99
CA CYS A 86 -9.56 1.08 -1.44
C CYS A 86 -9.43 2.61 -1.50
N GLU A 87 -10.61 3.25 -1.45
CA GLU A 87 -10.77 4.69 -1.27
C GLU A 87 -11.37 4.95 0.11
N ILE A 88 -10.71 5.77 0.92
CA ILE A 88 -11.17 6.15 2.25
C ILE A 88 -11.58 7.62 2.23
N THR A 89 -12.84 7.92 2.54
CA THR A 89 -13.32 9.30 2.64
C THR A 89 -13.43 9.70 4.11
N LYS A 90 -12.82 10.83 4.46
CA LYS A 90 -12.87 11.42 5.78
C LYS A 90 -12.92 12.95 5.69
N ASN A 91 -13.89 13.56 6.34
CA ASN A 91 -14.14 15.02 6.31
C ASN A 91 -14.24 15.56 4.86
N GLY A 92 -14.95 14.82 4.00
CA GLY A 92 -15.16 15.18 2.60
C GLY A 92 -13.92 15.01 1.68
N LYS A 93 -12.79 14.52 2.20
CA LYS A 93 -11.59 14.25 1.41
C LYS A 93 -11.42 12.75 1.19
N THR A 94 -11.11 12.35 -0.05
CA THR A 94 -10.84 10.97 -0.42
C THR A 94 -9.34 10.69 -0.47
N TYR A 95 -8.93 9.56 0.09
CA TYR A 95 -7.56 9.05 0.15
C TYR A 95 -7.49 7.73 -0.61
N PHE A 96 -6.50 7.59 -1.50
CA PHE A 96 -6.28 6.41 -2.33
C PHE A 96 -5.23 5.52 -1.67
N VAL A 97 -5.65 4.35 -1.21
CA VAL A 97 -4.79 3.48 -0.41
C VAL A 97 -4.58 2.13 -1.08
N ASN A 98 -3.32 1.74 -1.20
CA ASN A 98 -2.93 0.40 -1.60
C ASN A 98 -2.41 -0.36 -0.38
N VAL A 99 -3.03 -1.48 -0.05
CA VAL A 99 -2.69 -2.32 1.08
C VAL A 99 -1.59 -3.30 0.68
N LYS A 100 -0.58 -3.43 1.54
CA LYS A 100 0.50 -4.40 1.38
C LYS A 100 0.69 -5.17 2.67
N ILE A 101 1.28 -6.35 2.56
CA ILE A 101 1.60 -7.16 3.72
C ILE A 101 3.09 -7.49 3.77
N HIS A 102 3.62 -7.55 4.98
CA HIS A 102 4.96 -7.97 5.28
C HIS A 102 4.93 -9.19 6.22
N ASN A 103 5.56 -10.28 5.81
CA ASN A 103 5.71 -11.45 6.69
C ASN A 103 6.89 -11.21 7.65
N MET A 104 6.61 -11.04 8.93
CA MET A 104 7.60 -10.75 9.97
C MET A 104 8.62 -11.88 10.16
N GLY A 105 8.27 -13.11 9.78
CA GLY A 105 9.20 -14.25 9.76
C GLY A 105 10.06 -14.36 8.49
N GLY A 106 9.85 -13.46 7.52
CA GLY A 106 10.56 -13.45 6.24
C GLY A 106 11.79 -12.54 6.26
N ARG A 107 12.60 -12.68 5.19
CA ARG A 107 13.67 -11.69 4.94
C ARG A 107 13.07 -10.41 4.39
N GLU A 108 13.61 -9.27 4.81
CA GLU A 108 13.32 -7.99 4.18
C GLU A 108 13.79 -8.02 2.72
N ASN A 109 12.86 -7.97 1.80
CA ASN A 109 13.15 -7.97 0.38
C ASN A 109 12.66 -6.66 -0.24
N LYS A 110 13.26 -6.29 -1.36
CA LYS A 110 12.71 -5.29 -2.27
C LYS A 110 11.36 -5.77 -2.76
N ASN A 111 10.33 -4.98 -2.55
CA ASN A 111 9.00 -5.29 -3.05
C ASN A 111 8.76 -4.58 -4.38
N ASP A 112 8.26 -5.32 -5.36
CA ASP A 112 7.67 -4.72 -6.55
C ASP A 112 6.38 -3.99 -6.12
N ILE A 113 6.37 -2.67 -6.28
CA ILE A 113 5.24 -1.85 -5.82
C ILE A 113 4.20 -1.72 -6.93
N SER A 114 4.64 -1.30 -8.12
CA SER A 114 3.75 -1.08 -9.26
C SER A 114 4.51 -1.01 -10.57
N ALA A 115 3.79 -1.17 -11.68
CA ALA A 115 4.32 -0.86 -13.00
C ALA A 115 4.51 0.66 -13.14
N VAL A 116 5.68 1.06 -13.63
CA VAL A 116 6.05 2.47 -13.83
C VAL A 116 5.04 3.18 -14.71
N GLU A 117 4.63 2.53 -15.80
CA GLU A 117 3.65 3.09 -16.75
C GLU A 117 2.30 3.39 -16.09
N LYS A 118 1.77 2.45 -15.29
CA LYS A 118 0.50 2.64 -14.58
C LYS A 118 0.56 3.85 -13.63
N LEU A 119 1.65 3.96 -12.86
CA LEU A 119 1.86 5.11 -11.97
C LEU A 119 1.94 6.41 -12.77
N TYR A 120 2.74 6.44 -13.83
CA TYR A 120 2.88 7.63 -14.68
C TYR A 120 1.54 8.07 -15.26
N MET A 121 0.76 7.15 -15.83
CA MET A 121 -0.56 7.45 -16.40
C MET A 121 -1.52 7.99 -15.35
N GLN A 122 -1.62 7.33 -14.19
CA GLN A 122 -2.55 7.73 -13.14
C GLN A 122 -2.21 9.11 -12.57
N TYR A 123 -0.94 9.37 -12.30
CA TYR A 123 -0.48 10.66 -11.80
C TYR A 123 -0.57 11.77 -12.87
N SER A 124 -0.48 11.43 -14.17
CA SER A 124 -0.69 12.39 -15.25
C SER A 124 -2.15 12.76 -15.43
N ALA A 125 -3.05 11.79 -15.30
CA ALA A 125 -4.48 11.98 -15.53
C ALA A 125 -5.18 12.74 -14.39
N ASN A 126 -4.69 12.61 -13.15
CA ASN A 126 -5.32 13.23 -12.00
C ASN A 126 -4.29 13.99 -11.14
N PRO A 127 -4.29 15.34 -11.19
CA PRO A 127 -3.35 16.17 -10.41
C PRO A 127 -3.48 15.99 -8.89
N ASP A 128 -4.66 15.65 -8.38
CA ASP A 128 -4.93 15.51 -6.95
C ASP A 128 -4.72 14.08 -6.43
N TYR A 129 -4.32 13.15 -7.32
CA TYR A 129 -4.10 11.76 -6.96
C TYR A 129 -2.80 11.58 -6.19
N ASN A 130 -2.89 11.22 -4.93
CA ASN A 130 -1.77 10.84 -4.08
C ASN A 130 -1.97 9.39 -3.61
N LEU A 131 -1.18 8.48 -4.14
CA LEU A 131 -1.23 7.07 -3.73
C LEU A 131 -0.48 6.89 -2.41
N ILE A 132 -1.13 6.22 -1.45
CA ILE A 132 -0.55 5.87 -0.16
C ILE A 132 -0.50 4.35 -0.07
N TYR A 133 0.67 3.79 0.17
CA TYR A 133 0.84 2.40 0.51
C TYR A 133 0.76 2.24 2.03
N ALA A 134 -0.02 1.24 2.47
CA ALA A 134 -0.12 0.84 3.86
C ALA A 134 0.33 -0.62 3.98
N CYS A 135 1.53 -0.83 4.53
CA CYS A 135 2.13 -2.14 4.68
C CYS A 135 1.92 -2.66 6.11
N PHE A 136 1.17 -3.76 6.25
CA PHE A 136 0.86 -4.40 7.52
C PHE A 136 1.76 -5.61 7.77
N GLY A 137 2.28 -5.72 9.00
CA GLY A 137 3.00 -6.91 9.45
C GLY A 137 2.06 -8.07 9.74
N ILE A 138 2.43 -9.28 9.34
CA ILE A 138 1.70 -10.51 9.66
C ILE A 138 2.64 -11.63 10.09
N HIS A 139 2.11 -12.54 10.91
CA HIS A 139 2.73 -13.81 11.28
C HIS A 139 1.85 -14.98 10.88
N PHE A 140 2.49 -16.10 10.56
CA PHE A 140 1.81 -17.37 10.33
C PHE A 140 2.01 -18.30 11.51
N LYS A 141 0.91 -18.88 12.03
CA LYS A 141 0.91 -19.97 13.01
C LYS A 141 0.07 -21.12 12.44
N GLY A 142 0.74 -22.11 11.83
CA GLY A 142 0.03 -23.17 11.12
C GLY A 142 -0.77 -22.60 9.94
N ILE A 143 -2.10 -22.67 10.04
CA ILE A 143 -3.04 -22.10 9.05
C ILE A 143 -3.63 -20.75 9.47
N GLU A 144 -3.20 -20.23 10.62
CA GLU A 144 -3.71 -18.98 11.18
C GLU A 144 -2.81 -17.81 10.85
N ILE A 145 -3.41 -16.67 10.50
CA ILE A 145 -2.75 -15.40 10.25
C ILE A 145 -3.03 -14.46 11.41
N HIS A 146 -1.98 -13.88 11.95
CA HIS A 146 -2.01 -12.87 13.01
C HIS A 146 -1.43 -11.56 12.49
N PHE A 147 -2.05 -10.44 12.84
CA PHE A 147 -1.50 -9.11 12.57
C PHE A 147 -0.48 -8.73 13.64
N GLU A 148 0.63 -8.12 13.19
CA GLU A 148 1.63 -7.52 14.06
C GLU A 148 1.24 -6.07 14.34
N THR A 149 0.78 -5.80 15.57
CA THR A 149 0.24 -4.48 15.94
C THR A 149 1.29 -3.38 16.02
N ASP A 150 2.55 -3.77 16.22
CA ASP A 150 3.68 -2.84 16.33
C ASP A 150 4.39 -2.59 14.99
N TYR A 151 3.91 -3.23 13.92
CA TYR A 151 4.46 -3.06 12.59
C TYR A 151 3.42 -2.56 11.60
N MET A 152 3.55 -1.32 11.24
CA MET A 152 2.84 -0.72 10.11
C MET A 152 3.70 0.36 9.48
N GLN A 153 3.90 0.29 8.18
CA GLN A 153 4.63 1.30 7.43
C GLN A 153 3.72 1.93 6.37
N LEU A 154 3.66 3.27 6.40
CA LEU A 154 2.94 4.04 5.40
C LEU A 154 3.90 4.92 4.61
N PHE A 155 3.70 4.95 3.31
CA PHE A 155 4.53 5.74 2.42
C PHE A 155 3.81 6.11 1.13
N SER A 156 4.24 7.21 0.52
CA SER A 156 3.91 7.50 -0.88
C SER A 156 5.03 7.00 -1.79
N PRO A 157 4.72 6.40 -2.96
CA PRO A 157 5.74 6.04 -3.94
C PRO A 157 6.57 7.26 -4.38
N GLN A 158 6.01 8.46 -4.30
CA GLN A 158 6.71 9.71 -4.61
C GLN A 158 7.94 9.96 -3.73
N PHE A 159 7.94 9.44 -2.48
CA PHE A 159 8.99 9.70 -1.49
C PHE A 159 9.96 8.53 -1.28
N LEU A 160 9.75 7.42 -1.95
CA LEU A 160 10.65 6.28 -1.76
C LEU A 160 11.97 6.42 -2.52
N PRO A 161 13.06 5.88 -1.97
CA PRO A 161 14.20 5.49 -2.77
C PRO A 161 13.75 4.38 -3.73
N ILE A 162 13.60 4.72 -5.01
CA ILE A 162 13.08 3.82 -6.01
C ILE A 162 14.16 3.34 -6.96
N TYR A 163 14.03 2.07 -7.31
CA TYR A 163 14.77 1.42 -8.37
C TYR A 163 13.77 0.83 -9.36
N VAL A 164 13.96 1.11 -10.63
CA VAL A 164 13.15 0.49 -11.68
C VAL A 164 13.83 -0.80 -12.11
N ASN A 165 13.15 -1.91 -11.93
CA ASN A 165 13.66 -3.22 -12.33
C ASN A 165 13.68 -3.33 -13.88
N PRO A 166 14.87 -3.44 -14.52
CA PRO A 166 14.97 -3.44 -15.97
C PRO A 166 14.37 -4.67 -16.65
N ARG A 167 14.01 -5.72 -15.87
CA ARG A 167 13.44 -6.96 -16.41
C ARG A 167 11.93 -6.87 -16.63
N ASN A 168 11.22 -6.14 -15.77
CA ASN A 168 9.75 -6.12 -15.75
C ASN A 168 9.14 -4.73 -15.66
N ASP A 169 9.97 -3.69 -15.72
CA ASP A 169 9.57 -2.27 -15.66
C ASP A 169 8.71 -1.92 -14.43
N LYS A 170 8.92 -2.64 -13.31
CA LYS A 170 8.27 -2.38 -12.05
C LYS A 170 9.15 -1.57 -11.11
N ILE A 171 8.53 -0.71 -10.36
CA ILE A 171 9.21 -0.03 -9.26
C ILE A 171 9.43 -1.02 -8.13
N GLN A 172 10.67 -1.12 -7.72
CA GLN A 172 11.07 -1.77 -6.47
C GLN A 172 11.35 -0.68 -5.45
N ALA A 173 10.70 -0.76 -4.31
CA ALA A 173 10.86 0.20 -3.24
C ALA A 173 11.65 -0.35 -2.09
N PHE A 174 12.41 0.55 -1.51
CA PHE A 174 13.15 0.34 -0.28
C PHE A 174 12.48 1.16 0.83
N TYR A 175 11.31 0.71 1.29
CA TYR A 175 10.52 1.48 2.26
C TYR A 175 11.09 1.49 3.69
N HIS A 176 12.19 0.75 3.94
CA HIS A 176 12.97 0.83 5.18
C HIS A 176 14.08 1.88 5.13
N HIS A 177 14.31 2.51 3.98
CA HIS A 177 15.28 3.58 3.82
C HIS A 177 14.62 4.94 4.04
N ASP A 178 15.44 5.92 4.42
CA ASP A 178 14.99 7.29 4.61
C ASP A 178 14.27 7.83 3.36
N PRO A 179 13.15 8.53 3.52
CA PRO A 179 12.39 9.06 2.40
C PRO A 179 13.17 10.14 1.66
N VAL A 180 13.06 10.12 0.34
CA VAL A 180 13.56 11.18 -0.54
C VAL A 180 12.38 12.08 -0.91
N LEU A 181 12.28 13.24 -0.29
CA LEU A 181 11.17 14.16 -0.51
C LEU A 181 11.27 14.80 -1.91
N ARG A 182 10.39 14.40 -2.80
CA ARG A 182 10.29 14.89 -4.20
C ARG A 182 8.96 15.59 -4.41
N SER A 183 9.00 16.63 -5.25
CA SER A 183 7.79 17.17 -5.86
C SER A 183 7.19 16.15 -6.85
N ARG A 184 5.90 16.29 -7.17
CA ARG A 184 5.24 15.50 -8.21
C ARG A 184 5.98 15.60 -9.56
N LYS A 185 6.45 16.79 -9.91
CA LYS A 185 7.21 17.00 -11.14
C LYS A 185 8.47 16.14 -11.18
N GLU A 186 9.26 16.14 -10.12
CA GLU A 186 10.47 15.33 -10.00
C GLU A 186 10.14 13.83 -10.04
N PHE A 187 9.05 13.41 -9.38
CA PHE A 187 8.60 12.03 -9.42
C PHE A 187 8.19 11.60 -10.83
N MET A 188 7.39 12.41 -11.51
CA MET A 188 6.95 12.14 -12.89
C MET A 188 8.14 12.07 -13.87
N GLU A 189 9.10 12.95 -13.72
CA GLU A 189 10.32 12.92 -14.54
C GLU A 189 11.15 11.67 -14.27
N LEU A 190 11.26 11.25 -12.99
CA LEU A 190 11.92 9.99 -12.61
C LEU A 190 11.23 8.77 -13.25
N LEU A 191 9.89 8.70 -13.24
CA LEU A 191 9.14 7.63 -13.89
C LEU A 191 9.39 7.63 -15.40
N ARG A 192 9.34 8.80 -16.02
CA ARG A 192 9.51 8.97 -17.47
C ARG A 192 10.90 8.56 -17.94
N THR A 193 11.94 8.93 -17.21
CA THR A 193 13.35 8.68 -17.61
C THR A 193 13.79 7.23 -17.37
N ASN A 194 13.13 6.53 -16.46
CA ASN A 194 13.51 5.16 -16.06
C ASN A 194 12.62 4.08 -16.67
N SER A 195 11.62 4.42 -17.46
CA SER A 195 10.73 3.46 -18.12
C SER A 195 10.94 3.43 -19.62
N LYS A 196 11.24 2.25 -20.15
CA LYS A 196 11.32 2.01 -21.58
C LYS A 196 9.94 2.09 -22.24
N SER A 197 8.90 1.66 -21.57
CA SER A 197 7.52 1.63 -22.09
C SER A 197 6.93 3.03 -22.25
N ILE A 198 7.30 3.98 -21.39
CA ILE A 198 6.84 5.37 -21.47
C ILE A 198 7.53 6.11 -22.62
N VAL A 199 8.79 5.82 -22.89
CA VAL A 199 9.57 6.45 -23.98
C VAL A 199 9.08 6.02 -25.36
N LEU A 200 8.58 4.78 -25.49
CA LEU A 200 8.10 4.24 -26.78
C LEU A 200 6.71 4.74 -27.19
N LYS A 201 5.97 5.39 -26.31
CA LYS A 201 4.61 5.91 -26.56
C LYS A 201 4.59 7.40 -26.95
N LYS A 202 5.74 7.97 -27.29
CA LYS A 202 5.84 9.25 -27.97
C LYS A 202 5.65 9.05 -29.46
#